data_51974431a5fafe52ac94eea624033ba3
#
_entry.id   51974431a5fafe52ac94eea624033ba3
#
_cell.length_a   1.000
_cell.length_b   1.000
_cell.length_c   1.000
_cell.angle_alpha   90.00
_cell.angle_beta   90.00
_cell.angle_gamma   90.00
#
_symmetry.space_group_name_H-M   'P 1'
#
loop_
_entity.id
_entity.type
_entity.pdbx_description
1 polymer ?
#
loop_
_entity_poly.entity_id
_entity_poly.type
_entity_poly.pdbx_seq_one_letter_code
_entity_poly.pdbx_strand_id
1 'polypeptide(L)'
;ISNIAKKFKIQITSDADVVKAYERDYSNIPGNANSVCHPKNEKECAIMLNYCHQSKIPITIAAGRTNLNGSATPIGGMVMAMNKMTTPKPKINMQLQTMTTPVGIYLEDMRNAVLNQSQKKLYFPVDPTSRNDAMIGGTVSCNASGFMPGPQGAIRHWVNSLDFLTPNGFKISCKRGQYISKDGFFIISCKNKTIKWSLPTYPRPNIKNASGPYSDESGKIDLVDLLIGSEGIFGVITKVNFKLKKRPNDFLNLFFTLPSEKQAVRFHHYMEKALHNDLWVIANHLRHPV
;
A
#
# COMPACT_ATOMS: atom_id res chain seq x y z
N ILE A 1 -11.50 -17.62 -20.42
CA ILE A 1 -10.44 -16.58 -20.29
C ILE A 1 -10.05 -16.04 -21.67
N SER A 2 -9.65 -16.89 -22.64
CA SER A 2 -9.16 -16.44 -23.97
C SER A 2 -10.14 -15.56 -24.74
N ASN A 3 -11.44 -15.83 -24.68
CA ASN A 3 -12.47 -15.04 -25.39
C ASN A 3 -12.62 -13.63 -24.81
N ILE A 4 -12.57 -13.46 -23.50
CA ILE A 4 -12.62 -12.14 -22.84
C ILE A 4 -11.33 -11.37 -23.08
N ALA A 5 -10.18 -12.03 -22.97
CA ALA A 5 -8.89 -11.43 -23.27
C ALA A 5 -8.84 -10.86 -24.68
N LYS A 6 -9.28 -11.64 -25.69
CA LYS A 6 -9.36 -11.19 -27.08
C LYS A 6 -10.35 -10.05 -27.27
N LYS A 7 -11.58 -10.17 -26.72
CA LYS A 7 -12.64 -9.16 -26.83
C LYS A 7 -12.22 -7.78 -26.30
N PHE A 8 -11.53 -7.75 -25.18
CA PHE A 8 -11.13 -6.51 -24.50
C PHE A 8 -9.65 -6.16 -24.66
N LYS A 9 -8.89 -6.94 -25.43
CA LYS A 9 -7.46 -6.78 -25.69
C LYS A 9 -6.62 -6.73 -24.39
N ILE A 10 -7.04 -7.48 -23.37
CA ILE A 10 -6.32 -7.59 -22.11
C ILE A 10 -5.19 -8.61 -22.27
N GLN A 11 -4.00 -8.25 -21.85
CA GLN A 11 -2.84 -9.15 -21.88
C GLN A 11 -3.01 -10.25 -20.84
N ILE A 12 -3.15 -11.49 -21.27
CA ILE A 12 -3.21 -12.69 -20.42
C ILE A 12 -2.29 -13.74 -21.02
N THR A 13 -1.57 -14.43 -20.16
CA THR A 13 -0.71 -15.55 -20.54
C THR A 13 -0.92 -16.73 -19.61
N SER A 14 -0.79 -17.95 -20.17
CA SER A 14 -0.68 -19.21 -19.45
C SER A 14 0.65 -19.90 -19.75
N ASP A 15 1.62 -19.14 -20.30
CA ASP A 15 2.98 -19.60 -20.49
C ASP A 15 3.59 -19.97 -19.14
N ALA A 16 4.11 -21.19 -19.00
CA ALA A 16 4.58 -21.75 -17.75
C ALA A 16 5.74 -20.94 -17.15
N ASP A 17 6.66 -20.46 -17.99
CA ASP A 17 7.84 -19.72 -17.53
C ASP A 17 7.42 -18.33 -16.99
N VAL A 18 6.46 -17.68 -17.66
CA VAL A 18 5.91 -16.40 -17.19
C VAL A 18 5.12 -16.60 -15.91
N VAL A 19 4.25 -17.61 -15.84
CA VAL A 19 3.43 -17.89 -14.65
C VAL A 19 4.31 -18.20 -13.44
N LYS A 20 5.34 -19.03 -13.62
CA LYS A 20 6.29 -19.41 -12.57
C LYS A 20 6.94 -18.21 -11.89
N ALA A 21 7.19 -17.12 -12.63
CA ALA A 21 7.74 -15.89 -12.06
C ALA A 21 6.80 -15.21 -11.06
N TYR A 22 5.50 -15.56 -11.02
CA TYR A 22 4.49 -15.00 -10.12
C TYR A 22 4.02 -15.96 -9.02
N GLU A 23 4.58 -17.17 -8.95
CA GLU A 23 4.16 -18.17 -7.96
C GLU A 23 4.71 -17.96 -6.55
N ARG A 24 5.59 -16.97 -6.36
CA ARG A 24 6.17 -16.63 -5.06
C ARG A 24 6.29 -15.13 -4.88
N ASP A 25 6.16 -14.69 -3.66
CA ASP A 25 6.61 -13.39 -3.19
C ASP A 25 7.92 -13.55 -2.38
N TYR A 26 8.34 -12.53 -1.67
CA TYR A 26 9.60 -12.53 -0.92
C TYR A 26 9.54 -13.40 0.36
N SER A 27 8.36 -13.90 0.74
CA SER A 27 8.21 -14.89 1.82
C SER A 27 8.78 -16.27 1.46
N ASN A 28 8.98 -16.52 0.16
CA ASN A 28 9.36 -17.83 -0.41
C ASN A 28 8.35 -18.96 -0.16
N ILE A 29 7.15 -18.66 0.30
CA ILE A 29 6.06 -19.64 0.39
C ILE A 29 5.75 -20.11 -1.05
N PRO A 30 5.76 -21.44 -1.31
CA PRO A 30 5.45 -21.95 -2.64
C PRO A 30 3.97 -21.77 -2.97
N GLY A 31 3.70 -21.28 -4.16
CA GLY A 31 2.37 -21.14 -4.71
C GLY A 31 2.23 -21.77 -6.07
N ASN A 32 1.07 -21.64 -6.68
CA ASN A 32 0.79 -22.05 -8.05
C ASN A 32 -0.29 -21.16 -8.68
N ALA A 33 -0.23 -20.97 -9.98
CA ALA A 33 -1.25 -20.24 -10.73
C ALA A 33 -1.48 -20.89 -12.09
N ASN A 34 -2.64 -20.66 -12.69
CA ASN A 34 -2.97 -21.14 -14.05
C ASN A 34 -2.68 -20.11 -15.11
N SER A 35 -2.66 -18.83 -14.76
CA SER A 35 -2.44 -17.73 -15.70
C SER A 35 -2.10 -16.44 -14.98
N VAL A 36 -1.52 -15.51 -15.75
CA VAL A 36 -1.23 -14.14 -15.30
C VAL A 36 -1.92 -13.15 -16.25
N CYS A 37 -2.63 -12.16 -15.73
CA CYS A 37 -3.14 -11.03 -16.50
C CYS A 37 -2.43 -9.73 -16.12
N HIS A 38 -2.24 -8.85 -17.12
CA HIS A 38 -1.56 -7.57 -16.96
C HIS A 38 -2.49 -6.42 -17.40
N PRO A 39 -3.43 -6.00 -16.55
CA PRO A 39 -4.30 -4.87 -16.86
C PRO A 39 -3.50 -3.57 -16.96
N LYS A 40 -3.89 -2.71 -17.90
CA LYS A 40 -3.24 -1.41 -18.16
C LYS A 40 -4.00 -0.25 -17.53
N ASN A 41 -5.25 -0.46 -17.16
CA ASN A 41 -6.15 0.55 -16.63
C ASN A 41 -7.24 -0.06 -15.76
N GLU A 42 -7.95 0.80 -15.05
CA GLU A 42 -9.01 0.42 -14.11
C GLU A 42 -10.15 -0.37 -14.79
N LYS A 43 -10.49 -0.04 -16.03
CA LYS A 43 -11.54 -0.75 -16.77
C LYS A 43 -11.15 -2.21 -17.03
N GLU A 44 -9.91 -2.46 -17.41
CA GLU A 44 -9.38 -3.82 -17.61
C GLU A 44 -9.35 -4.60 -16.31
N CYS A 45 -8.91 -3.97 -15.19
CA CYS A 45 -9.00 -4.57 -13.86
C CYS A 45 -10.44 -4.97 -13.52
N ALA A 46 -11.40 -4.05 -13.70
CA ALA A 46 -12.80 -4.30 -13.38
C ALA A 46 -13.40 -5.45 -14.19
N ILE A 47 -13.08 -5.54 -15.50
CA ILE A 47 -13.52 -6.62 -16.38
C ILE A 47 -12.97 -7.96 -15.87
N MET A 48 -11.68 -8.04 -15.54
CA MET A 48 -11.06 -9.29 -15.08
C MET A 48 -11.56 -9.72 -13.71
N LEU A 49 -11.72 -8.78 -12.77
CA LEU A 49 -12.31 -9.05 -11.46
C LEU A 49 -13.72 -9.62 -11.59
N ASN A 50 -14.59 -8.94 -12.37
CA ASN A 50 -15.96 -9.38 -12.57
C ASN A 50 -16.02 -10.77 -13.24
N TYR A 51 -15.16 -11.02 -14.22
CA TYR A 51 -15.08 -12.32 -14.88
C TYR A 51 -14.65 -13.42 -13.90
N CYS A 52 -13.58 -13.21 -13.14
CA CYS A 52 -13.10 -14.18 -12.16
C CYS A 52 -14.15 -14.42 -11.06
N HIS A 53 -14.83 -13.37 -10.60
CA HIS A 53 -15.88 -13.46 -9.61
C HIS A 53 -17.07 -14.33 -10.11
N GLN A 54 -17.56 -14.06 -11.34
CA GLN A 54 -18.67 -14.83 -11.92
C GLN A 54 -18.28 -16.27 -12.21
N SER A 55 -17.05 -16.50 -12.64
CA SER A 55 -16.53 -17.83 -12.97
C SER A 55 -15.97 -18.60 -11.76
N LYS A 56 -16.02 -18.01 -10.55
CA LYS A 56 -15.46 -18.56 -9.30
C LYS A 56 -13.96 -18.92 -9.44
N ILE A 57 -13.22 -18.15 -10.23
CA ILE A 57 -11.78 -18.32 -10.39
C ILE A 57 -11.07 -17.55 -9.27
N PRO A 58 -10.26 -18.20 -8.43
CA PRO A 58 -9.42 -17.51 -7.46
C PRO A 58 -8.52 -16.48 -8.15
N ILE A 59 -8.34 -15.31 -7.52
CA ILE A 59 -7.50 -14.25 -8.06
C ILE A 59 -6.55 -13.73 -6.97
N THR A 60 -5.26 -13.67 -7.31
CA THR A 60 -4.22 -13.10 -6.44
C THR A 60 -3.71 -11.82 -7.06
N ILE A 61 -3.68 -10.73 -6.29
CA ILE A 61 -3.19 -9.44 -6.75
C ILE A 61 -1.69 -9.35 -6.49
N ALA A 62 -0.91 -9.14 -7.53
CA ALA A 62 0.54 -9.04 -7.44
C ALA A 62 1.04 -7.65 -7.91
N ALA A 63 1.79 -6.98 -7.05
CA ALA A 63 2.52 -5.75 -7.35
C ALA A 63 4.03 -6.06 -7.44
N GLY A 64 4.89 -5.42 -6.63
CA GLY A 64 6.32 -5.69 -6.57
C GLY A 64 6.69 -7.01 -5.89
N ARG A 65 5.77 -7.64 -5.19
CA ARG A 65 5.94 -8.92 -4.47
C ARG A 65 7.07 -8.92 -3.43
N THR A 66 7.35 -7.77 -2.85
CA THR A 66 8.39 -7.56 -1.83
C THR A 66 7.92 -7.85 -0.41
N ASN A 67 6.68 -8.28 -0.24
CA ASN A 67 6.08 -8.66 1.04
C ASN A 67 6.63 -9.99 1.57
N LEU A 68 6.62 -10.14 2.90
CA LEU A 68 7.20 -11.28 3.63
C LEU A 68 6.15 -12.20 4.25
N ASN A 69 4.89 -12.04 3.88
CA ASN A 69 3.75 -12.73 4.52
C ASN A 69 2.96 -13.65 3.59
N GLY A 70 3.40 -13.82 2.33
CA GLY A 70 2.74 -14.69 1.37
C GLY A 70 1.49 -14.11 0.71
N SER A 71 1.12 -12.86 0.97
CA SER A 71 -0.13 -12.27 0.45
C SER A 71 -0.19 -12.13 -1.08
N ALA A 72 0.96 -12.15 -1.76
CA ALA A 72 1.04 -12.17 -3.22
C ALA A 72 1.40 -13.56 -3.80
N THR A 73 1.40 -14.60 -2.96
CA THR A 73 1.61 -15.99 -3.38
C THR A 73 0.27 -16.61 -3.79
N PRO A 74 0.08 -17.02 -5.06
CA PRO A 74 -1.18 -17.56 -5.53
C PRO A 74 -1.39 -19.01 -5.05
N ILE A 75 -2.65 -19.35 -4.77
CA ILE A 75 -3.10 -20.71 -4.49
C ILE A 75 -4.12 -21.08 -5.57
N GLY A 76 -3.65 -21.44 -6.74
CA GLY A 76 -4.46 -21.68 -7.94
C GLY A 76 -4.97 -20.41 -8.61
N GLY A 77 -5.75 -20.58 -9.66
CA GLY A 77 -6.46 -19.48 -10.33
C GLY A 77 -5.58 -18.54 -11.14
N MET A 78 -5.86 -17.25 -11.06
CA MET A 78 -5.22 -16.21 -11.86
C MET A 78 -4.45 -15.22 -10.99
N VAL A 79 -3.27 -14.81 -11.45
CA VAL A 79 -2.56 -13.65 -10.89
C VAL A 79 -2.94 -12.40 -11.69
N MET A 80 -3.34 -11.33 -11.02
CA MET A 80 -3.48 -10.01 -11.61
C MET A 80 -2.23 -9.19 -11.28
N ALA A 81 -1.34 -9.06 -12.25
CA ALA A 81 -0.08 -8.33 -12.11
C ALA A 81 -0.29 -6.84 -12.43
N MET A 82 -0.08 -5.99 -11.43
CA MET A 82 -0.40 -4.55 -11.50
C MET A 82 0.69 -3.71 -12.18
N ASN A 83 1.77 -4.31 -12.66
CA ASN A 83 2.94 -3.65 -13.23
C ASN A 83 2.68 -2.82 -14.50
N LYS A 84 1.54 -3.00 -15.16
CA LYS A 84 1.12 -2.17 -16.31
C LYS A 84 0.18 -1.02 -15.95
N MET A 85 -0.22 -0.91 -14.68
CA MET A 85 -1.06 0.18 -14.15
C MET A 85 -0.22 1.44 -13.88
N THR A 86 0.42 1.98 -14.92
CA THR A 86 1.41 3.07 -14.82
C THR A 86 0.88 4.44 -15.28
N THR A 87 -0.40 4.51 -15.62
CA THR A 87 -1.06 5.74 -16.10
C THR A 87 -2.29 6.08 -15.25
N PRO A 88 -2.63 7.39 -15.13
CA PRO A 88 -1.87 8.57 -15.56
C PRO A 88 -0.57 8.72 -14.76
N LYS A 89 0.39 9.49 -15.29
CA LYS A 89 1.66 9.76 -14.57
C LYS A 89 1.41 10.43 -13.22
N PRO A 90 2.30 10.23 -12.22
CA PRO A 90 2.19 10.91 -10.94
C PRO A 90 2.07 12.43 -11.08
N LYS A 91 1.13 13.03 -10.37
CA LYS A 91 0.88 14.48 -10.42
C LYS A 91 0.76 15.06 -9.03
N ILE A 92 1.55 16.10 -8.77
CA ILE A 92 1.55 16.84 -7.51
C ILE A 92 0.50 17.95 -7.53
N ASN A 93 -0.10 18.21 -6.38
CA ASN A 93 -0.82 19.43 -6.08
C ASN A 93 -0.05 20.20 -5.00
N MET A 94 0.59 21.30 -5.39
CA MET A 94 1.43 22.10 -4.49
C MET A 94 0.64 22.79 -3.39
N GLN A 95 -0.58 23.26 -3.68
CA GLN A 95 -1.41 23.97 -2.69
C GLN A 95 -1.90 23.01 -1.60
N LEU A 96 -2.36 21.83 -1.99
CA LEU A 96 -2.85 20.81 -1.07
C LEU A 96 -1.72 19.94 -0.49
N GLN A 97 -0.50 20.09 -1.00
CA GLN A 97 0.66 19.26 -0.66
C GLN A 97 0.32 17.77 -0.78
N THR A 98 -0.20 17.37 -1.94
CA THR A 98 -0.60 15.99 -2.21
C THR A 98 -0.02 15.50 -3.55
N MET A 99 0.13 14.17 -3.66
CA MET A 99 0.52 13.48 -4.89
C MET A 99 -0.55 12.47 -5.26
N THR A 100 -1.09 12.57 -6.47
CA THR A 100 -1.93 11.50 -7.05
C THR A 100 -1.09 10.63 -7.96
N THR A 101 -1.18 9.32 -7.80
CA THR A 101 -0.30 8.36 -8.47
C THR A 101 -1.06 7.09 -8.88
N PRO A 102 -0.68 6.46 -10.02
CA PRO A 102 -1.11 5.11 -10.35
C PRO A 102 -0.42 4.10 -9.41
N VAL A 103 -0.90 2.86 -9.42
CA VAL A 103 -0.48 1.83 -8.45
C VAL A 103 0.65 0.92 -8.93
N GLY A 104 0.90 0.87 -10.24
CA GLY A 104 1.87 -0.02 -10.87
C GLY A 104 3.26 0.58 -11.08
N ILE A 105 3.57 1.72 -10.47
CA ILE A 105 4.92 2.32 -10.48
C ILE A 105 5.65 2.00 -9.18
N TYR A 106 6.97 2.05 -9.22
CA TYR A 106 7.79 1.84 -8.04
C TYR A 106 7.67 3.01 -7.06
N LEU A 107 7.79 2.71 -5.78
CA LEU A 107 7.70 3.72 -4.71
C LEU A 107 8.79 4.78 -4.87
N GLU A 108 10.03 4.39 -5.21
CA GLU A 108 11.13 5.33 -5.40
C GLU A 108 10.91 6.25 -6.61
N ASP A 109 10.30 5.74 -7.70
CA ASP A 109 9.94 6.58 -8.85
C ASP A 109 8.94 7.68 -8.45
N MET A 110 7.94 7.32 -7.64
CA MET A 110 6.98 8.29 -7.12
C MET A 110 7.66 9.30 -6.18
N ARG A 111 8.56 8.87 -5.29
CA ARG A 111 9.34 9.75 -4.40
C ARG A 111 10.17 10.74 -5.19
N ASN A 112 10.86 10.27 -6.23
CA ASN A 112 11.63 11.11 -7.15
C ASN A 112 10.73 12.09 -7.93
N ALA A 113 9.55 11.66 -8.37
CA ALA A 113 8.58 12.53 -9.00
C ALA A 113 8.12 13.67 -8.07
N VAL A 114 7.92 13.37 -6.76
CA VAL A 114 7.62 14.42 -5.75
C VAL A 114 8.75 15.45 -5.67
N LEU A 115 9.99 15.00 -5.51
CA LEU A 115 11.14 15.89 -5.41
C LEU A 115 11.30 16.77 -6.66
N ASN A 116 11.19 16.17 -7.84
CA ASN A 116 11.36 16.87 -9.11
C ASN A 116 10.23 17.88 -9.35
N GLN A 117 8.96 17.46 -9.24
CA GLN A 117 7.82 18.35 -9.49
C GLN A 117 7.67 19.46 -8.44
N SER A 118 8.12 19.24 -7.21
CA SER A 118 8.09 20.25 -6.14
C SER A 118 9.35 21.13 -6.09
N GLN A 119 10.32 20.93 -7.00
CA GLN A 119 11.63 21.57 -6.91
C GLN A 119 12.29 21.34 -5.55
N LYS A 120 12.21 20.11 -5.05
CA LYS A 120 12.73 19.65 -3.74
C LYS A 120 12.07 20.31 -2.50
N LYS A 121 10.94 21.01 -2.65
CA LYS A 121 10.22 21.65 -1.51
C LYS A 121 9.40 20.66 -0.70
N LEU A 122 8.92 19.59 -1.34
CA LEU A 122 8.13 18.52 -0.71
C LEU A 122 8.82 17.17 -0.88
N TYR A 123 8.46 16.23 0.00
CA TYR A 123 8.91 14.84 -0.09
C TYR A 123 7.84 13.89 0.44
N PHE A 124 7.96 12.61 0.08
CA PHE A 124 7.16 11.53 0.64
C PHE A 124 8.01 10.74 1.65
N PRO A 125 7.58 10.66 2.94
CA PRO A 125 8.48 10.23 4.00
C PRO A 125 8.62 8.71 4.18
N VAL A 126 7.68 7.91 3.65
CA VAL A 126 7.74 6.45 3.84
C VAL A 126 8.83 5.85 2.95
N ASP A 127 9.77 5.16 3.56
CA ASP A 127 11.00 4.67 2.92
C ASP A 127 11.39 3.25 3.35
N PRO A 128 10.56 2.23 3.04
CA PRO A 128 10.93 0.85 3.31
C PRO A 128 12.22 0.47 2.56
N THR A 129 12.94 -0.52 3.09
CA THR A 129 14.16 -1.04 2.45
C THR A 129 13.92 -1.51 1.01
N SER A 130 12.72 -1.98 0.72
CA SER A 130 12.28 -2.43 -0.60
C SER A 130 11.80 -1.33 -1.55
N ARG A 131 12.00 -0.04 -1.24
CA ARG A 131 11.41 1.09 -2.02
C ARG A 131 11.70 1.09 -3.51
N ASN A 132 12.82 0.48 -3.92
CA ASN A 132 13.21 0.38 -5.34
C ASN A 132 12.40 -0.69 -6.10
N ASP A 133 11.89 -1.69 -5.40
CA ASP A 133 11.19 -2.84 -5.97
C ASP A 133 9.70 -2.88 -5.61
N ALA A 134 9.33 -2.21 -4.52
CA ALA A 134 7.95 -2.13 -4.07
C ALA A 134 7.13 -1.18 -4.94
N MET A 135 5.99 -1.62 -5.45
CA MET A 135 5.05 -0.81 -6.19
C MET A 135 4.03 -0.14 -5.27
N ILE A 136 3.51 1.02 -5.67
CA ILE A 136 2.58 1.84 -4.89
C ILE A 136 1.36 1.04 -4.40
N GLY A 137 0.71 0.25 -5.27
CA GLY A 137 -0.45 -0.55 -4.86
C GLY A 137 -0.12 -1.54 -3.76
N GLY A 138 1.01 -2.24 -3.88
CA GLY A 138 1.52 -3.18 -2.88
C GLY A 138 1.87 -2.49 -1.56
N THR A 139 2.54 -1.33 -1.59
CA THR A 139 2.89 -0.60 -0.36
C THR A 139 1.67 -0.18 0.43
N VAL A 140 0.58 0.24 -0.24
CA VAL A 140 -0.69 0.58 0.42
C VAL A 140 -1.40 -0.68 0.90
N SER A 141 -1.49 -1.72 0.08
CA SER A 141 -2.17 -2.97 0.42
C SER A 141 -1.52 -3.69 1.61
N CYS A 142 -0.20 -3.57 1.79
CA CYS A 142 0.53 -4.15 2.93
C CYS A 142 0.74 -3.15 4.09
N ASN A 143 0.20 -1.94 4.01
CA ASN A 143 0.48 -0.87 4.97
C ASN A 143 1.98 -0.72 5.27
N ALA A 144 2.80 -0.67 4.23
CA ALA A 144 4.26 -0.66 4.35
C ALA A 144 4.75 0.47 5.27
N SER A 145 5.81 0.20 6.00
CA SER A 145 6.48 1.19 6.84
C SER A 145 7.99 1.20 6.56
N GLY A 146 8.62 2.34 6.82
CA GLY A 146 10.06 2.53 6.65
C GLY A 146 10.75 2.88 7.97
N PHE A 147 11.90 3.51 7.86
CA PHE A 147 12.73 3.90 9.01
C PHE A 147 12.19 5.08 9.80
N MET A 148 11.27 5.88 9.24
CA MET A 148 10.68 7.00 9.96
C MET A 148 10.03 6.52 11.27
N PRO A 149 10.39 7.09 12.43
CA PRO A 149 9.85 6.70 13.72
C PRO A 149 8.39 7.11 13.90
N GLY A 150 7.74 6.51 14.89
CA GLY A 150 6.38 6.83 15.29
C GLY A 150 5.29 6.43 14.30
N PRO A 151 4.03 6.81 14.58
CA PRO A 151 2.88 6.45 13.73
C PRO A 151 2.99 6.95 12.28
N GLN A 152 3.69 8.05 12.06
CA GLN A 152 3.92 8.63 10.73
C GLN A 152 4.85 7.78 9.83
N GLY A 153 5.53 6.79 10.39
CA GLY A 153 6.38 5.87 9.63
C GLY A 153 5.62 4.89 8.76
N ALA A 154 4.33 4.66 9.01
CA ALA A 154 3.48 3.78 8.21
C ALA A 154 2.74 4.53 7.11
N ILE A 155 2.58 3.90 5.95
CA ILE A 155 1.95 4.52 4.77
C ILE A 155 0.50 4.95 5.04
N ARG A 156 -0.21 4.27 5.96
CA ARG A 156 -1.56 4.57 6.42
C ARG A 156 -1.76 6.03 6.79
N HIS A 157 -0.77 6.64 7.44
CA HIS A 157 -0.81 8.04 7.84
C HIS A 157 -0.86 9.00 6.63
N TRP A 158 -0.29 8.58 5.51
CA TRP A 158 -0.08 9.44 4.34
C TRP A 158 -1.15 9.29 3.27
N VAL A 159 -1.93 8.22 3.25
CA VAL A 159 -3.03 8.05 2.30
C VAL A 159 -4.17 9.02 2.63
N ASN A 160 -4.51 9.89 1.67
CA ASN A 160 -5.60 10.85 1.75
C ASN A 160 -6.88 10.34 1.08
N SER A 161 -6.74 9.70 -0.08
CA SER A 161 -7.85 9.06 -0.80
C SER A 161 -7.34 7.96 -1.70
N LEU A 162 -8.24 7.06 -2.12
CA LEU A 162 -7.93 6.00 -3.06
C LEU A 162 -9.15 5.64 -3.92
N ASP A 163 -8.89 5.08 -5.11
CA ASP A 163 -9.87 4.39 -5.92
C ASP A 163 -9.67 2.89 -5.75
N PHE A 164 -10.76 2.17 -5.60
CA PHE A 164 -10.80 0.77 -5.27
C PHE A 164 -11.85 0.04 -6.10
N LEU A 165 -11.53 -1.17 -6.55
CA LEU A 165 -12.44 -2.08 -7.22
C LEU A 165 -12.78 -3.25 -6.30
N THR A 166 -14.05 -3.48 -6.06
CA THR A 166 -14.54 -4.67 -5.34
C THR A 166 -14.34 -5.94 -6.17
N PRO A 167 -14.44 -7.14 -5.58
CA PRO A 167 -14.25 -8.41 -6.32
C PRO A 167 -15.14 -8.58 -7.55
N ASN A 168 -16.33 -7.98 -7.55
CA ASN A 168 -17.23 -7.97 -8.71
C ASN A 168 -16.96 -6.82 -9.71
N GLY A 169 -15.83 -6.13 -9.59
CA GLY A 169 -15.40 -5.06 -10.49
C GLY A 169 -16.11 -3.71 -10.28
N PHE A 170 -16.84 -3.53 -9.17
CA PHE A 170 -17.51 -2.28 -8.87
C PHE A 170 -16.53 -1.26 -8.28
N LYS A 171 -16.53 -0.02 -8.79
CA LYS A 171 -15.64 1.04 -8.36
C LYS A 171 -16.18 1.79 -7.16
N ILE A 172 -15.32 1.97 -6.15
CA ILE A 172 -15.52 2.88 -5.02
C ILE A 172 -14.36 3.87 -5.01
N SER A 173 -14.68 5.17 -5.05
CA SER A 173 -13.70 6.23 -4.76
C SER A 173 -13.96 6.70 -3.35
N CYS A 174 -12.96 6.67 -2.49
CA CYS A 174 -13.08 7.06 -1.09
C CYS A 174 -11.98 8.03 -0.66
N LYS A 175 -12.39 9.01 0.13
CA LYS A 175 -11.52 9.98 0.78
C LYS A 175 -11.64 9.81 2.29
N ARG A 176 -10.57 10.11 3.03
CA ARG A 176 -10.62 10.08 4.49
C ARG A 176 -11.76 10.94 5.02
N GLY A 177 -12.49 10.39 6.00
CA GLY A 177 -13.66 11.02 6.60
C GLY A 177 -14.95 10.91 5.78
N GLN A 178 -14.92 10.37 4.56
CA GLN A 178 -16.10 10.28 3.70
C GLN A 178 -17.02 9.12 4.07
N TYR A 179 -16.45 7.96 4.31
CA TYR A 179 -17.18 6.76 4.70
C TYR A 179 -16.65 6.26 6.04
N ILE A 180 -17.37 6.61 7.08
CA ILE A 180 -17.09 6.20 8.46
C ILE A 180 -18.10 5.13 8.86
N SER A 181 -17.64 4.05 9.47
CA SER A 181 -18.53 2.99 9.96
C SER A 181 -19.47 3.54 11.04
N LYS A 182 -20.70 3.04 11.06
CA LYS A 182 -21.71 3.36 12.06
C LYS A 182 -22.31 2.05 12.59
N ASP A 183 -22.42 1.93 13.90
CA ASP A 183 -23.02 0.79 14.57
C ASP A 183 -22.42 -0.56 14.13
N GLY A 184 -21.10 -0.59 13.92
CA GLY A 184 -20.38 -1.79 13.44
C GLY A 184 -20.56 -2.12 11.96
N PHE A 185 -21.04 -1.17 11.15
CA PHE A 185 -21.23 -1.37 9.71
C PHE A 185 -20.70 -0.22 8.90
N PHE A 186 -20.20 -0.51 7.68
CA PHE A 186 -20.15 0.45 6.59
C PHE A 186 -21.43 0.38 5.77
N ILE A 187 -21.96 1.55 5.44
CA ILE A 187 -23.04 1.71 4.46
C ILE A 187 -22.50 2.60 3.35
N ILE A 188 -22.25 2.00 2.19
CA ILE A 188 -21.68 2.70 1.04
C ILE A 188 -22.74 2.72 -0.05
N SER A 189 -23.30 3.91 -0.29
CA SER A 189 -24.23 4.12 -1.39
C SER A 189 -23.49 4.69 -2.59
N CYS A 190 -23.53 3.97 -3.71
CA CYS A 190 -22.90 4.40 -4.94
C CYS A 190 -23.84 4.10 -6.12
N LYS A 191 -24.27 5.15 -6.81
CA LYS A 191 -25.32 5.11 -7.84
C LYS A 191 -26.59 4.43 -7.26
N ASN A 192 -27.05 3.33 -7.85
CA ASN A 192 -28.27 2.62 -7.44
C ASN A 192 -27.98 1.38 -6.55
N LYS A 193 -26.81 1.27 -5.94
CA LYS A 193 -26.43 0.14 -5.08
C LYS A 193 -26.00 0.63 -3.72
N THR A 194 -26.48 -0.05 -2.68
CA THR A 194 -26.01 0.11 -1.31
C THR A 194 -25.28 -1.16 -0.90
N ILE A 195 -24.05 -1.00 -0.43
CA ILE A 195 -23.23 -2.08 0.11
C ILE A 195 -23.20 -1.91 1.62
N LYS A 196 -23.52 -2.98 2.36
CA LYS A 196 -23.43 -3.03 3.80
C LYS A 196 -22.38 -4.06 4.21
N TRP A 197 -21.31 -3.62 4.91
CA TRP A 197 -20.28 -4.50 5.46
C TRP A 197 -20.29 -4.43 6.99
N SER A 198 -20.30 -5.58 7.66
CA SER A 198 -20.07 -5.66 9.11
C SER A 198 -18.58 -5.64 9.41
N LEU A 199 -18.21 -5.04 10.52
CA LEU A 199 -16.81 -4.84 10.92
C LEU A 199 -16.61 -5.25 12.37
N PRO A 200 -15.49 -5.91 12.69
CA PRO A 200 -15.03 -6.03 14.06
C PRO A 200 -14.59 -4.66 14.58
N THR A 201 -14.74 -4.43 15.87
CA THR A 201 -14.26 -3.23 16.55
C THR A 201 -13.13 -3.61 17.50
N TYR A 202 -11.98 -2.96 17.35
CA TYR A 202 -10.86 -3.05 18.29
C TYR A 202 -10.01 -1.78 18.21
N PRO A 203 -9.46 -1.31 19.35
CA PRO A 203 -8.77 -0.03 19.43
C PRO A 203 -7.44 -0.06 18.67
N ARG A 204 -7.09 1.08 18.07
CA ARG A 204 -5.79 1.28 17.46
C ARG A 204 -4.74 1.52 18.54
N PRO A 205 -3.63 0.76 18.56
CA PRO A 205 -2.52 1.07 19.46
C PRO A 205 -1.89 2.43 19.09
N ASN A 206 -1.55 3.22 20.12
CA ASN A 206 -0.94 4.54 19.94
C ASN A 206 0.58 4.45 19.72
N ILE A 207 1.02 3.48 18.96
CA ILE A 207 2.42 3.27 18.56
C ILE A 207 2.49 3.02 17.06
N LYS A 208 3.68 3.14 16.47
CA LYS A 208 3.90 2.72 15.08
C LYS A 208 3.55 1.24 14.92
N ASN A 209 2.67 0.95 14.00
CA ASN A 209 2.29 -0.43 13.65
C ASN A 209 1.92 -0.52 12.17
N ALA A 210 2.04 -1.72 11.59
CA ALA A 210 1.66 -2.04 10.23
C ALA A 210 0.38 -2.91 10.19
N SER A 211 -0.17 -3.26 11.33
CA SER A 211 -1.41 -4.03 11.43
C SER A 211 -2.65 -3.16 11.18
N GLY A 212 -3.77 -3.77 11.08
CA GLY A 212 -5.08 -3.14 10.86
C GLY A 212 -6.05 -4.11 10.22
N PRO A 213 -7.30 -3.71 9.94
CA PRO A 213 -7.85 -2.37 10.23
C PRO A 213 -8.17 -2.19 11.72
N TYR A 214 -8.05 -0.95 12.20
CA TYR A 214 -8.42 -0.61 13.58
C TYR A 214 -9.56 0.40 13.60
N SER A 215 -10.44 0.28 14.58
CA SER A 215 -11.39 1.32 14.95
C SER A 215 -10.70 2.46 15.72
N ASP A 216 -11.29 3.64 15.72
CA ASP A 216 -10.96 4.69 16.66
C ASP A 216 -11.50 4.36 18.09
N GLU A 217 -11.29 5.25 19.05
CA GLU A 217 -11.78 5.07 20.43
C GLU A 217 -13.30 4.93 20.53
N SER A 218 -14.04 5.48 19.58
CA SER A 218 -15.51 5.37 19.49
C SER A 218 -15.98 4.08 18.78
N GLY A 219 -15.07 3.19 18.40
CA GLY A 219 -15.37 1.97 17.66
C GLY A 219 -15.61 2.17 16.16
N LYS A 220 -15.33 3.38 15.62
CA LYS A 220 -15.52 3.69 14.20
C LYS A 220 -14.27 3.42 13.40
N ILE A 221 -14.47 3.02 12.14
CA ILE A 221 -13.39 2.79 11.16
C ILE A 221 -13.68 3.64 9.93
N ASP A 222 -12.65 4.32 9.40
CA ASP A 222 -12.67 4.95 8.09
C ASP A 222 -12.47 3.88 7.00
N LEU A 223 -13.25 3.91 5.92
CA LEU A 223 -13.12 2.97 4.81
C LEU A 223 -11.72 2.98 4.21
N VAL A 224 -11.06 4.13 4.13
CA VAL A 224 -9.67 4.24 3.68
C VAL A 224 -8.75 3.41 4.58
N ASP A 225 -8.98 3.42 5.90
CA ASP A 225 -8.20 2.61 6.84
C ASP A 225 -8.49 1.11 6.74
N LEU A 226 -9.72 0.70 6.39
CA LEU A 226 -10.04 -0.70 6.13
C LEU A 226 -9.29 -1.25 4.91
N LEU A 227 -9.18 -0.45 3.86
CA LEU A 227 -8.57 -0.86 2.60
C LEU A 227 -7.04 -0.85 2.64
N ILE A 228 -6.43 -0.03 3.51
CA ILE A 228 -4.98 -0.03 3.73
C ILE A 228 -4.60 -1.23 4.60
N GLY A 229 -3.66 -2.03 4.14
CA GLY A 229 -3.23 -3.26 4.82
C GLY A 229 -4.18 -4.44 4.60
N SER A 230 -5.11 -4.34 3.64
CA SER A 230 -6.07 -5.41 3.33
C SER A 230 -5.50 -6.52 2.43
N GLU A 231 -4.30 -6.34 1.90
CA GLU A 231 -3.56 -7.35 1.11
C GLU A 231 -4.35 -7.94 -0.06
N GLY A 232 -5.28 -7.15 -0.63
CA GLY A 232 -6.11 -7.58 -1.76
C GLY A 232 -7.37 -8.38 -1.40
N ILE A 233 -7.64 -8.66 -0.10
CA ILE A 233 -8.79 -9.47 0.36
C ILE A 233 -10.11 -8.85 -0.07
N PHE A 234 -10.26 -7.53 -0.01
CA PHE A 234 -11.50 -6.84 -0.35
C PHE A 234 -11.60 -6.45 -1.83
N GLY A 235 -10.49 -6.57 -2.60
CA GLY A 235 -10.41 -6.19 -4.01
C GLY A 235 -9.11 -5.47 -4.35
N VAL A 236 -9.13 -4.55 -5.32
CA VAL A 236 -7.93 -3.97 -5.91
C VAL A 236 -7.92 -2.45 -5.79
N ILE A 237 -6.86 -1.90 -5.21
CA ILE A 237 -6.57 -0.46 -5.26
C ILE A 237 -6.03 -0.11 -6.64
N THR A 238 -6.59 0.90 -7.30
CA THR A 238 -6.24 1.29 -8.67
C THR A 238 -5.61 2.67 -8.78
N LYS A 239 -5.79 3.53 -7.78
CA LYS A 239 -5.21 4.87 -7.72
C LYS A 239 -5.09 5.33 -6.26
N VAL A 240 -4.07 6.10 -5.95
CA VAL A 240 -3.86 6.63 -4.60
C VAL A 240 -3.53 8.11 -4.66
N ASN A 241 -4.04 8.86 -3.68
CA ASN A 241 -3.62 10.21 -3.39
C ASN A 241 -2.95 10.23 -2.00
N PHE A 242 -1.70 10.68 -1.97
CA PHE A 242 -0.91 10.80 -0.74
C PHE A 242 -0.80 12.24 -0.28
N LYS A 243 -0.79 12.44 1.03
CA LYS A 243 -0.28 13.66 1.65
C LYS A 243 1.24 13.69 1.54
N LEU A 244 1.79 14.87 1.40
CA LEU A 244 3.23 15.12 1.34
C LEU A 244 3.66 15.97 2.53
N LYS A 245 4.95 15.94 2.83
CA LYS A 245 5.56 16.75 3.89
C LYS A 245 6.53 17.76 3.27
N LYS A 246 6.65 18.93 3.90
CA LYS A 246 7.70 19.90 3.56
C LYS A 246 9.06 19.26 3.82
N ARG A 247 9.95 19.37 2.86
CA ARG A 247 11.31 18.89 3.01
C ARG A 247 12.08 19.87 3.91
N PRO A 248 12.84 19.39 4.90
CA PRO A 248 13.76 20.24 5.64
C PRO A 248 14.80 20.87 4.71
N ASN A 249 15.31 22.03 5.09
CA ASN A 249 16.35 22.71 4.32
C ASN A 249 17.65 21.93 4.31
N ASP A 250 17.95 21.24 5.41
CA ASP A 250 19.18 20.47 5.56
C ASP A 250 18.98 19.25 6.47
N PHE A 251 19.94 18.32 6.47
CA PHE A 251 19.97 17.10 7.25
C PHE A 251 21.33 16.92 7.91
N LEU A 252 21.33 16.63 9.20
CA LEU A 252 22.48 16.18 9.92
C LEU A 252 22.42 14.66 10.11
N ASN A 253 23.31 13.93 9.45
CA ASN A 253 23.46 12.50 9.64
C ASN A 253 24.54 12.24 10.68
N LEU A 254 24.17 11.60 11.78
CA LEU A 254 25.08 11.24 12.85
C LEU A 254 25.20 9.72 12.95
N PHE A 255 26.43 9.26 13.02
CA PHE A 255 26.75 7.86 13.35
C PHE A 255 27.71 7.84 14.52
N PHE A 256 27.36 7.15 15.59
CA PHE A 256 28.19 7.00 16.76
C PHE A 256 27.92 5.68 17.47
N THR A 257 28.89 5.24 18.27
CA THR A 257 28.77 4.04 19.08
C THR A 257 28.51 4.41 20.53
N LEU A 258 27.77 3.57 21.25
CA LEU A 258 27.46 3.72 22.64
C LEU A 258 28.05 2.52 23.42
N PRO A 259 28.60 2.73 24.62
CA PRO A 259 29.34 1.70 25.37
C PRO A 259 28.48 0.52 25.84
N SER A 260 27.15 0.70 25.94
CA SER A 260 26.24 -0.34 26.38
C SER A 260 24.82 -0.13 25.87
N GLU A 261 24.05 -1.21 25.82
CA GLU A 261 22.62 -1.19 25.47
C GLU A 261 21.81 -0.24 26.37
N LYS A 262 22.10 -0.24 27.69
CA LYS A 262 21.46 0.67 28.66
C LYS A 262 21.67 2.14 28.30
N GLN A 263 22.86 2.49 27.84
CA GLN A 263 23.13 3.86 27.35
C GLN A 263 22.49 4.15 26.04
N ALA A 264 22.40 3.16 25.13
CA ALA A 264 21.69 3.30 23.86
C ALA A 264 20.20 3.58 24.09
N VAL A 265 19.54 2.85 24.98
CA VAL A 265 18.13 3.07 25.36
C VAL A 265 17.93 4.45 25.99
N ARG A 266 18.80 4.84 26.93
CA ARG A 266 18.72 6.19 27.55
C ARG A 266 18.90 7.31 26.53
N PHE A 267 19.86 7.14 25.62
CA PHE A 267 20.10 8.10 24.54
C PHE A 267 18.91 8.19 23.58
N HIS A 268 18.32 7.06 23.22
CA HIS A 268 17.12 7.01 22.40
C HIS A 268 15.97 7.82 23.02
N HIS A 269 15.65 7.58 24.29
CA HIS A 269 14.61 8.33 25.01
C HIS A 269 14.92 9.84 25.11
N TYR A 270 16.19 10.18 25.34
CA TYR A 270 16.62 11.58 25.36
C TYR A 270 16.38 12.25 23.99
N MET A 271 16.79 11.59 22.90
CA MET A 271 16.63 12.11 21.55
C MET A 271 15.17 12.25 21.13
N GLU A 272 14.31 11.28 21.45
CA GLU A 272 12.88 11.38 21.22
C GLU A 272 12.26 12.59 21.93
N LYS A 273 12.64 12.83 23.17
CA LYS A 273 12.13 13.94 23.97
C LYS A 273 12.68 15.30 23.52
N ALA A 274 13.98 15.37 23.23
CA ALA A 274 14.67 16.63 22.90
C ALA A 274 14.43 17.08 21.45
N LEU A 275 14.32 16.13 20.50
CA LEU A 275 14.27 16.40 19.05
C LEU A 275 13.02 15.83 18.38
N HIS A 276 11.92 15.71 19.10
CA HIS A 276 10.69 15.05 18.67
C HIS A 276 10.24 15.46 17.24
N ASN A 277 10.35 16.73 16.88
CA ASN A 277 9.93 17.24 15.57
C ASN A 277 11.03 17.20 14.51
N ASP A 278 12.29 17.07 14.91
CA ASP A 278 13.46 17.17 14.02
C ASP A 278 14.11 15.80 13.76
N LEU A 279 13.66 14.78 14.50
CA LEU A 279 14.20 13.44 14.36
C LEU A 279 13.54 12.69 13.19
N TRP A 280 14.35 12.33 12.20
CA TRP A 280 13.86 11.71 10.96
C TRP A 280 14.01 10.21 10.92
N VAL A 281 15.12 9.71 11.44
CA VAL A 281 15.45 8.29 11.46
C VAL A 281 16.28 7.98 12.68
N ILE A 282 15.89 6.99 13.47
CA ILE A 282 16.77 6.32 14.42
C ILE A 282 16.90 4.87 13.96
N ALA A 283 18.10 4.48 13.54
CA ALA A 283 18.43 3.08 13.27
C ALA A 283 19.41 2.59 14.33
N ASN A 284 19.01 1.59 15.11
CA ASN A 284 19.85 0.94 16.10
C ASN A 284 20.36 -0.38 15.52
N HIS A 285 21.68 -0.51 15.34
CA HIS A 285 22.33 -1.76 15.03
C HIS A 285 23.03 -2.27 16.30
N LEU A 286 22.45 -3.27 16.94
CA LEU A 286 23.12 -4.03 17.98
C LEU A 286 24.10 -4.97 17.30
N ARG A 287 25.41 -4.72 17.44
CA ARG A 287 26.42 -5.76 17.14
C ARG A 287 26.43 -6.72 18.33
N HIS A 288 26.01 -7.95 18.11
CA HIS A 288 26.37 -9.02 19.03
C HIS A 288 27.90 -9.20 18.95
N PRO A 289 28.59 -9.25 20.08
CA PRO A 289 30.00 -9.69 20.08
C PRO A 289 30.02 -11.10 19.46
N VAL A 290 30.88 -11.26 18.47
CA VAL A 290 31.21 -12.55 17.85
C VAL A 290 31.96 -13.39 18.86
#